data_3b597de8f2948278d9f01dbddc13c299
#
_entry.id   3b597de8f2948278d9f01dbddc13c299
#
_cell.length_a   1.000
_cell.length_b   1.000
_cell.length_c   1.000
_cell.angle_alpha   90.00
_cell.angle_beta   90.00
_cell.angle_gamma   90.00
#
_symmetry.space_group_name_H-M   'P 1'
#
loop_
_entity.id
_entity.type
_entity.pdbx_description
1 polymer ?
#
loop_
_entity_poly.entity_id
_entity_poly.type
_entity_poly.pdbx_seq_one_letter_code
_entity_poly.pdbx_strand_id
1 'polypeptide(L)'
;MIIELTSADLSADSRLDDYTRLKDVKLRSKIEPERGLYMAESANVIERAIHAGHSPRSFLMSRRWLPTLTDLIEAATGAPDGADVPIFVADEDVLEQMTGFHLHRGALAAMQRPVLPTLADLLATARGGAPARRIVVLENLVDHTNVGAAFRSAAALGVDAVLVTPQCADPLYRRSVRVSMGTVFQVPWTRLESWPGDIATLQEAGFTVASLALSDDSVSLDDFAALPALQGPDARLAMVMGTEGDGLGRRTIAASDYTVKIPMDHGVDSLNVAAASAVVFWATRGVGTQ
;
A
#
# COMPACT_ATOMS: atom_id res chain seq x y z
N MET A 1 8.68 -16.32 -22.39
CA MET A 1 9.45 -17.60 -22.53
C MET A 1 9.15 -18.50 -21.32
N ILE A 2 8.62 -19.72 -21.55
CA ILE A 2 8.35 -20.71 -20.48
C ILE A 2 9.61 -21.50 -20.20
N ILE A 3 9.98 -21.61 -18.92
CA ILE A 3 11.20 -22.28 -18.44
C ILE A 3 10.79 -23.29 -17.35
N GLU A 4 10.95 -24.57 -17.64
CA GLU A 4 10.73 -25.63 -16.65
C GLU A 4 11.92 -25.72 -15.71
N LEU A 5 11.63 -25.75 -14.41
CA LEU A 5 12.65 -25.83 -13.36
C LEU A 5 12.62 -27.18 -12.67
N THR A 6 13.81 -27.67 -12.35
CA THR A 6 14.06 -28.80 -11.48
C THR A 6 14.81 -28.35 -10.23
N SER A 7 14.96 -29.21 -9.24
CA SER A 7 15.74 -28.90 -8.03
C SER A 7 17.22 -28.57 -8.34
N ALA A 8 17.76 -29.05 -9.46
CA ALA A 8 19.14 -28.76 -9.87
C ALA A 8 19.32 -27.32 -10.38
N ASP A 9 18.25 -26.69 -10.88
CA ASP A 9 18.30 -25.35 -11.47
C ASP A 9 18.28 -24.24 -10.40
N LEU A 10 17.86 -24.54 -9.17
CA LEU A 10 17.67 -23.58 -8.09
C LEU A 10 18.93 -22.81 -7.69
N SER A 11 20.10 -23.37 -7.93
CA SER A 11 21.40 -22.75 -7.63
C SER A 11 22.14 -22.23 -8.88
N ALA A 12 21.62 -22.50 -10.08
CA ALA A 12 22.31 -22.24 -11.33
C ALA A 12 21.84 -20.95 -12.04
N ASP A 13 20.61 -20.50 -11.80
CA ASP A 13 20.00 -19.36 -12.49
C ASP A 13 19.82 -18.16 -11.54
N SER A 14 20.62 -17.13 -11.71
CA SER A 14 20.56 -15.91 -10.89
C SER A 14 19.23 -15.14 -11.01
N ARG A 15 18.43 -15.38 -12.07
CA ARG A 15 17.11 -14.79 -12.21
C ARG A 15 16.12 -15.32 -11.15
N LEU A 16 16.41 -16.49 -10.55
CA LEU A 16 15.62 -17.07 -9.47
C LEU A 16 15.89 -16.40 -8.10
N ASP A 17 16.95 -15.61 -7.98
CA ASP A 17 17.30 -14.90 -6.74
C ASP A 17 16.14 -14.04 -6.23
N ASP A 18 15.32 -13.49 -7.13
CA ASP A 18 14.17 -12.68 -6.78
C ASP A 18 13.13 -13.47 -5.98
N TYR A 19 13.08 -14.78 -6.12
CA TYR A 19 12.12 -15.68 -5.45
C TYR A 19 12.66 -16.41 -4.23
N THR A 20 13.93 -16.21 -3.93
CA THR A 20 14.57 -16.89 -2.78
C THR A 20 14.40 -16.10 -1.49
N ARG A 21 14.46 -16.80 -0.34
CA ARG A 21 14.46 -16.19 1.00
C ARG A 21 13.32 -15.19 1.25
N LEU A 22 12.14 -15.45 0.69
CA LEU A 22 10.98 -14.57 0.79
C LEU A 22 10.43 -14.40 2.23
N LYS A 23 10.82 -15.27 3.17
CA LYS A 23 10.47 -15.17 4.60
C LYS A 23 11.41 -14.25 5.39
N ASP A 24 12.58 -13.93 4.86
CA ASP A 24 13.56 -13.08 5.54
C ASP A 24 13.18 -11.60 5.40
N VAL A 25 12.35 -11.12 6.32
CA VAL A 25 11.80 -9.75 6.29
C VAL A 25 12.91 -8.71 6.24
N LYS A 26 13.96 -8.87 7.08
CA LYS A 26 15.05 -7.88 7.15
C LYS A 26 15.82 -7.78 5.83
N LEU A 27 16.12 -8.92 5.23
CA LEU A 27 16.82 -8.99 3.95
C LEU A 27 15.94 -8.38 2.85
N ARG A 28 14.68 -8.84 2.74
CA ARG A 28 13.78 -8.44 1.66
C ARG A 28 13.41 -6.96 1.72
N SER A 29 13.18 -6.40 2.90
CA SER A 29 12.90 -4.97 3.08
C SER A 29 14.05 -4.07 2.64
N LYS A 30 15.27 -4.60 2.59
CA LYS A 30 16.45 -3.89 2.09
C LYS A 30 16.63 -4.09 0.58
N ILE A 31 16.69 -5.35 0.13
CA ILE A 31 17.07 -5.65 -1.25
C ILE A 31 15.98 -5.36 -2.27
N GLU A 32 14.68 -5.46 -1.91
CA GLU A 32 13.59 -5.19 -2.84
C GLU A 32 13.58 -3.73 -3.31
N PRO A 33 13.65 -2.71 -2.44
CA PRO A 33 13.81 -1.32 -2.88
C PRO A 33 15.11 -1.06 -3.63
N GLU A 34 16.25 -1.59 -3.13
CA GLU A 34 17.57 -1.40 -3.77
C GLU A 34 17.62 -1.96 -5.19
N ARG A 35 16.98 -3.12 -5.44
CA ARG A 35 16.88 -3.74 -6.76
C ARG A 35 15.72 -3.22 -7.60
N GLY A 36 14.91 -2.30 -7.07
CA GLY A 36 13.73 -1.77 -7.74
C GLY A 36 12.68 -2.84 -8.03
N LEU A 37 12.48 -3.80 -7.11
CA LEU A 37 11.51 -4.88 -7.28
C LEU A 37 10.53 -4.96 -6.10
N TYR A 38 9.40 -5.62 -6.32
CA TYR A 38 8.50 -6.12 -5.28
C TYR A 38 7.85 -7.43 -5.73
N MET A 39 7.26 -8.16 -4.77
CA MET A 39 6.64 -9.46 -5.03
C MET A 39 5.11 -9.35 -4.98
N ALA A 40 4.46 -9.69 -6.10
CA ALA A 40 3.02 -9.90 -6.18
C ALA A 40 2.70 -11.39 -5.99
N GLU A 41 1.81 -11.72 -5.04
CA GLU A 41 1.42 -13.09 -4.70
C GLU A 41 -0.08 -13.30 -4.97
N SER A 42 -0.44 -14.27 -5.75
CA SER A 42 -1.75 -14.68 -6.25
C SER A 42 -2.19 -14.04 -7.57
N ALA A 43 -3.00 -14.76 -8.34
CA ALA A 43 -3.51 -14.29 -9.63
C ALA A 43 -4.19 -12.92 -9.53
N ASN A 44 -5.10 -12.74 -8.57
CA ASN A 44 -5.85 -11.49 -8.40
C ASN A 44 -4.94 -10.28 -8.06
N VAL A 45 -3.87 -10.50 -7.29
CA VAL A 45 -2.92 -9.43 -6.94
C VAL A 45 -2.06 -9.07 -8.14
N ILE A 46 -1.59 -10.08 -8.89
CA ILE A 46 -0.82 -9.90 -10.13
C ILE A 46 -1.66 -9.14 -11.16
N GLU A 47 -2.92 -9.55 -11.36
CA GLU A 47 -3.87 -8.89 -12.24
C GLU A 47 -4.04 -7.40 -11.90
N ARG A 48 -4.25 -7.07 -10.63
CA ARG A 48 -4.36 -5.67 -10.18
C ARG A 48 -3.10 -4.87 -10.40
N ALA A 49 -1.92 -5.46 -10.20
CA ALA A 49 -0.66 -4.80 -10.48
C ALA A 49 -0.51 -4.47 -11.98
N ILE A 50 -0.82 -5.44 -12.86
CA ILE A 50 -0.75 -5.27 -14.31
C ILE A 50 -1.76 -4.22 -14.79
N HIS A 51 -3.02 -4.28 -14.32
CA HIS A 51 -4.04 -3.27 -14.64
C HIS A 51 -3.67 -1.86 -14.14
N ALA A 52 -2.87 -1.75 -13.08
CA ALA A 52 -2.32 -0.49 -12.61
C ALA A 52 -1.08 -0.02 -13.40
N GLY A 53 -0.70 -0.74 -14.47
CA GLY A 53 0.42 -0.40 -15.34
C GLY A 53 1.80 -0.83 -14.83
N HIS A 54 1.86 -1.72 -13.81
CA HIS A 54 3.12 -2.24 -13.32
C HIS A 54 3.65 -3.34 -14.24
N SER A 55 4.95 -3.32 -14.51
CA SER A 55 5.60 -4.26 -15.42
C SER A 55 6.14 -5.48 -14.67
N PRO A 56 5.83 -6.72 -15.10
CA PRO A 56 6.46 -7.92 -14.56
C PRO A 56 7.91 -8.07 -15.06
N ARG A 57 8.77 -8.56 -14.19
CA ARG A 57 10.15 -9.01 -14.54
C ARG A 57 10.18 -10.49 -14.85
N SER A 58 9.38 -11.26 -14.14
CA SER A 58 9.22 -12.70 -14.32
C SER A 58 8.01 -13.19 -13.55
N PHE A 59 7.58 -14.42 -13.88
CA PHE A 59 6.54 -15.15 -13.16
C PHE A 59 7.09 -16.48 -12.64
N LEU A 60 6.53 -16.94 -11.53
CA LEU A 60 6.84 -18.23 -10.93
C LEU A 60 5.54 -18.93 -10.50
N MET A 61 5.30 -20.15 -10.98
CA MET A 61 4.06 -20.88 -10.70
C MET A 61 4.21 -22.39 -10.87
N SER A 62 3.26 -23.14 -10.32
CA SER A 62 3.12 -24.54 -10.72
C SER A 62 2.37 -24.65 -12.05
N ARG A 63 2.66 -25.73 -12.80
CA ARG A 63 2.12 -25.95 -14.14
C ARG A 63 0.60 -25.84 -14.22
N ARG A 64 -0.13 -26.23 -13.18
CA ARG A 64 -1.58 -26.14 -13.12
C ARG A 64 -2.14 -24.72 -13.26
N TRP A 65 -1.36 -23.70 -12.91
CA TRP A 65 -1.78 -22.30 -12.95
C TRP A 65 -1.50 -21.61 -14.28
N LEU A 66 -0.63 -22.18 -15.11
CA LEU A 66 -0.25 -21.60 -16.38
C LEU A 66 -1.46 -21.31 -17.29
N PRO A 67 -2.42 -22.24 -17.49
CA PRO A 67 -3.60 -21.94 -18.32
C PRO A 67 -4.47 -20.81 -17.79
N THR A 68 -4.57 -20.68 -16.46
CA THR A 68 -5.38 -19.62 -15.81
C THR A 68 -4.77 -18.24 -15.95
N LEU A 69 -3.45 -18.15 -16.10
CA LEU A 69 -2.72 -16.88 -16.16
C LEU A 69 -2.28 -16.49 -17.58
N THR A 70 -2.54 -17.33 -18.59
CA THR A 70 -2.09 -17.07 -19.97
C THR A 70 -2.57 -15.73 -20.51
N ASP A 71 -3.86 -15.42 -20.39
CA ASP A 71 -4.44 -14.16 -20.88
C ASP A 71 -3.84 -12.96 -20.15
N LEU A 72 -3.58 -13.08 -18.85
CA LEU A 72 -2.97 -12.05 -18.04
C LEU A 72 -1.49 -11.82 -18.40
N ILE A 73 -0.76 -12.90 -18.66
CA ILE A 73 0.64 -12.84 -19.12
C ILE A 73 0.69 -12.17 -20.50
N GLU A 74 -0.18 -12.56 -21.42
CA GLU A 74 -0.27 -11.95 -22.75
C GLU A 74 -0.59 -10.45 -22.66
N ALA A 75 -1.56 -10.07 -21.84
CA ALA A 75 -1.91 -8.67 -21.63
C ALA A 75 -0.73 -7.84 -21.05
N ALA A 76 0.10 -8.47 -20.21
CA ALA A 76 1.24 -7.81 -19.58
C ALA A 76 2.50 -7.72 -20.46
N THR A 77 2.67 -8.67 -21.40
CA THR A 77 3.94 -8.86 -22.11
C THR A 77 3.78 -8.78 -23.63
N GLY A 78 2.55 -8.76 -24.13
CA GLY A 78 2.24 -8.79 -25.58
C GLY A 78 2.31 -10.20 -26.20
N ALA A 79 2.58 -11.25 -25.39
CA ALA A 79 2.63 -12.62 -25.90
C ALA A 79 2.23 -13.64 -24.81
N PRO A 80 1.48 -14.72 -25.17
CA PRO A 80 1.02 -15.73 -24.21
C PRO A 80 2.15 -16.55 -23.56
N ASP A 81 3.32 -16.61 -24.19
CA ASP A 81 4.54 -17.24 -23.66
C ASP A 81 5.44 -16.28 -22.88
N GLY A 82 4.97 -15.04 -22.63
CA GLY A 82 5.70 -14.01 -21.90
C GLY A 82 6.71 -13.23 -22.73
N ALA A 83 6.85 -13.49 -24.03
CA ALA A 83 7.89 -12.89 -24.89
C ALA A 83 9.28 -12.97 -24.20
N ASP A 84 9.86 -11.80 -23.86
CA ASP A 84 11.15 -11.71 -23.17
C ASP A 84 11.05 -11.83 -21.63
N VAL A 85 9.81 -11.89 -21.06
CA VAL A 85 9.60 -12.05 -19.62
C VAL A 85 9.59 -13.54 -19.27
N PRO A 86 10.52 -14.05 -18.42
CA PRO A 86 10.58 -15.44 -18.05
C PRO A 86 9.35 -15.89 -17.25
N ILE A 87 8.81 -17.05 -17.61
CA ILE A 87 7.77 -17.75 -16.86
C ILE A 87 8.38 -19.04 -16.33
N PHE A 88 8.74 -19.02 -15.06
CA PHE A 88 9.30 -20.19 -14.38
C PHE A 88 8.18 -21.12 -13.94
N VAL A 89 8.26 -22.38 -14.33
CA VAL A 89 7.28 -23.41 -14.01
C VAL A 89 7.99 -24.56 -13.30
N ALA A 90 7.46 -24.98 -12.15
CA ALA A 90 8.01 -26.09 -11.38
C ALA A 90 6.91 -26.86 -10.65
N ASP A 91 7.27 -28.05 -10.14
CA ASP A 91 6.43 -28.80 -9.23
C ASP A 91 6.37 -28.12 -7.85
N GLU A 92 5.31 -28.38 -7.07
CA GLU A 92 5.02 -27.69 -5.82
C GLU A 92 6.12 -27.83 -4.77
N ASP A 93 6.77 -28.98 -4.69
CA ASP A 93 7.90 -29.26 -3.80
C ASP A 93 9.16 -28.46 -4.17
N VAL A 94 9.43 -28.29 -5.47
CA VAL A 94 10.52 -27.42 -5.96
C VAL A 94 10.23 -25.95 -5.65
N LEU A 95 8.99 -25.52 -5.85
CA LEU A 95 8.56 -24.16 -5.50
C LEU A 95 8.69 -23.89 -4.00
N GLU A 96 8.29 -24.84 -3.14
CA GLU A 96 8.40 -24.71 -1.70
C GLU A 96 9.86 -24.66 -1.23
N GLN A 97 10.71 -25.49 -1.82
CA GLN A 97 12.16 -25.48 -1.56
C GLN A 97 12.78 -24.11 -1.86
N MET A 98 12.39 -23.48 -2.96
CA MET A 98 12.91 -22.19 -3.39
C MET A 98 12.36 -21.02 -2.56
N THR A 99 11.03 -20.93 -2.40
CA THR A 99 10.36 -19.81 -1.74
C THR A 99 10.41 -19.89 -0.22
N GLY A 100 10.57 -21.09 0.31
CA GLY A 100 10.53 -21.42 1.73
C GLY A 100 9.12 -21.55 2.30
N PHE A 101 8.06 -21.57 1.46
CA PHE A 101 6.67 -21.79 1.88
C PHE A 101 5.85 -22.41 0.75
N HIS A 102 4.78 -23.07 1.14
CA HIS A 102 3.86 -23.67 0.18
C HIS A 102 3.03 -22.60 -0.55
N LEU A 103 3.10 -22.59 -1.88
CA LEU A 103 2.42 -21.62 -2.73
C LEU A 103 0.96 -22.05 -2.99
N HIS A 104 0.06 -21.72 -2.07
CA HIS A 104 -1.34 -22.18 -2.11
C HIS A 104 -2.22 -21.51 -3.19
N ARG A 105 -1.86 -20.32 -3.69
CA ARG A 105 -2.77 -19.45 -4.46
C ARG A 105 -2.18 -18.96 -5.77
N GLY A 106 -1.81 -19.88 -6.63
CA GLY A 106 -1.55 -19.54 -8.01
C GLY A 106 -0.09 -19.27 -8.34
N ALA A 107 0.29 -18.01 -8.35
CA ALA A 107 1.57 -17.59 -8.85
C ALA A 107 2.21 -16.52 -7.98
N LEU A 108 3.52 -16.38 -8.12
CA LEU A 108 4.29 -15.20 -7.76
C LEU A 108 4.70 -14.47 -9.03
N ALA A 109 4.76 -13.15 -8.97
CA ALA A 109 5.41 -12.33 -9.99
C ALA A 109 6.41 -11.39 -9.32
N ALA A 110 7.64 -11.39 -9.82
CA ALA A 110 8.61 -10.37 -9.52
C ALA A 110 8.27 -9.16 -10.39
N MET A 111 7.89 -8.05 -9.77
CA MET A 111 7.40 -6.86 -10.45
C MET A 111 8.41 -5.73 -10.38
N GLN A 112 8.52 -4.94 -11.44
CA GLN A 112 9.26 -3.70 -11.41
C GLN A 112 8.61 -2.70 -10.48
N ARG A 113 9.39 -2.11 -9.57
CA ARG A 113 8.91 -1.07 -8.68
C ARG A 113 8.64 0.21 -9.47
N PRO A 114 7.46 0.84 -9.35
CA PRO A 114 7.19 2.10 -10.03
C PRO A 114 8.02 3.24 -9.42
N VAL A 115 8.29 4.26 -10.22
CA VAL A 115 8.76 5.55 -9.71
C VAL A 115 7.58 6.24 -9.06
N LEU A 116 7.72 6.60 -7.78
CA LEU A 116 6.66 7.29 -7.06
C LEU A 116 6.56 8.75 -7.51
N PRO A 117 5.34 9.33 -7.57
CA PRO A 117 5.15 10.74 -7.86
C PRO A 117 5.73 11.60 -6.72
N THR A 118 6.07 12.84 -7.02
CA THR A 118 6.33 13.85 -5.97
C THR A 118 5.04 14.12 -5.17
N LEU A 119 5.17 14.69 -3.97
CA LEU A 119 3.99 15.10 -3.19
C LEU A 119 3.10 16.06 -3.99
N ALA A 120 3.68 17.03 -4.67
CA ALA A 120 2.95 18.02 -5.46
C ALA A 120 2.18 17.38 -6.63
N ASP A 121 2.84 16.48 -7.39
CA ASP A 121 2.19 15.78 -8.52
C ASP A 121 1.07 14.87 -8.02
N LEU A 122 1.29 14.15 -6.91
CA LEU A 122 0.27 13.30 -6.31
C LEU A 122 -0.97 14.11 -5.91
N LEU A 123 -0.78 15.21 -5.18
CA LEU A 123 -1.89 16.06 -4.74
C LEU A 123 -2.65 16.68 -5.92
N ALA A 124 -1.96 16.97 -7.03
CA ALA A 124 -2.56 17.57 -8.21
C ALA A 124 -3.38 16.58 -9.06
N THR A 125 -3.08 15.27 -9.01
CA THR A 125 -3.58 14.29 -9.99
C THR A 125 -4.26 13.05 -9.42
N ALA A 126 -4.30 12.87 -8.09
CA ALA A 126 -4.72 11.63 -7.43
C ALA A 126 -6.13 11.13 -7.79
N ARG A 127 -7.03 12.00 -8.24
CA ARG A 127 -8.41 11.68 -8.61
C ARG A 127 -8.58 11.55 -10.12
N GLY A 128 -7.81 10.66 -10.74
CA GLY A 128 -7.90 10.47 -12.19
C GLY A 128 -7.50 11.70 -13.00
N GLY A 129 -6.48 12.43 -12.55
CA GLY A 129 -6.01 13.69 -13.14
C GLY A 129 -6.58 14.94 -12.48
N ALA A 130 -7.50 14.83 -11.52
CA ALA A 130 -8.01 15.93 -10.72
C ALA A 130 -7.32 16.01 -9.34
N PRO A 131 -7.29 17.19 -8.69
CA PRO A 131 -6.67 17.37 -7.40
C PRO A 131 -7.29 16.51 -6.29
N ALA A 132 -6.45 16.00 -5.39
CA ALA A 132 -6.86 15.28 -4.19
C ALA A 132 -7.70 16.19 -3.26
N ARG A 133 -8.66 15.59 -2.58
CA ARG A 133 -9.51 16.26 -1.57
C ARG A 133 -9.44 15.59 -0.21
N ARG A 134 -9.33 14.25 -0.20
CA ARG A 134 -9.30 13.47 1.02
C ARG A 134 -8.13 12.50 1.00
N ILE A 135 -7.15 12.76 1.82
CA ILE A 135 -5.91 11.97 1.89
C ILE A 135 -5.68 11.44 3.30
N VAL A 136 -4.86 10.42 3.41
CA VAL A 136 -4.38 9.91 4.69
C VAL A 136 -2.86 9.89 4.73
N VAL A 137 -2.30 10.28 5.88
CA VAL A 137 -0.88 10.14 6.20
C VAL A 137 -0.74 9.01 7.22
N LEU A 138 0.06 8.00 6.90
CA LEU A 138 0.41 6.90 7.79
C LEU A 138 1.76 7.22 8.44
N GLU A 139 1.74 7.63 9.70
CA GLU A 139 2.94 8.01 10.44
C GLU A 139 3.56 6.79 11.12
N ASN A 140 4.74 6.39 10.64
CA ASN A 140 5.61 5.40 11.26
C ASN A 140 4.96 4.03 11.54
N LEU A 141 3.97 3.62 10.74
CA LEU A 141 3.37 2.30 10.81
C LEU A 141 4.41 1.25 10.42
N VAL A 142 4.94 0.51 11.40
CA VAL A 142 5.99 -0.49 11.17
C VAL A 142 5.46 -1.86 10.80
N ASP A 143 4.19 -2.17 11.11
CA ASP A 143 3.57 -3.45 10.71
C ASP A 143 2.99 -3.36 9.29
N HIS A 144 3.55 -4.17 8.41
CA HIS A 144 3.09 -4.32 7.04
C HIS A 144 1.60 -4.75 6.93
N THR A 145 1.07 -5.45 7.94
CA THR A 145 -0.33 -5.85 7.99
C THR A 145 -1.23 -4.62 8.15
N ASN A 146 -0.87 -3.72 9.05
CA ASN A 146 -1.61 -2.48 9.29
C ASN A 146 -1.54 -1.55 8.08
N VAL A 147 -0.37 -1.42 7.46
CA VAL A 147 -0.24 -0.66 6.20
C VAL A 147 -1.15 -1.23 5.11
N GLY A 148 -1.09 -2.54 4.87
CA GLY A 148 -1.94 -3.18 3.86
C GLY A 148 -3.44 -3.04 4.14
N ALA A 149 -3.86 -3.15 5.40
CA ALA A 149 -5.26 -2.98 5.80
C ALA A 149 -5.73 -1.53 5.67
N ALA A 150 -4.88 -0.54 6.00
CA ALA A 150 -5.17 0.87 5.80
C ALA A 150 -5.37 1.20 4.31
N PHE A 151 -4.50 0.70 3.42
CA PHE A 151 -4.68 0.84 1.96
C PHE A 151 -5.98 0.22 1.46
N ARG A 152 -6.35 -0.95 2.00
CA ARG A 152 -7.61 -1.60 1.64
C ARG A 152 -8.83 -0.78 2.06
N SER A 153 -8.80 -0.22 3.27
CA SER A 153 -9.84 0.68 3.76
C SER A 153 -9.89 1.98 2.96
N ALA A 154 -8.72 2.55 2.62
CA ALA A 154 -8.61 3.76 1.80
C ALA A 154 -9.25 3.57 0.42
N ALA A 155 -8.92 2.47 -0.27
CA ALA A 155 -9.52 2.14 -1.56
C ALA A 155 -11.04 1.94 -1.46
N ALA A 156 -11.50 1.17 -0.47
CA ALA A 156 -12.91 0.85 -0.31
C ALA A 156 -13.77 2.06 0.05
N LEU A 157 -13.20 3.05 0.75
CA LEU A 157 -13.91 4.21 1.29
C LEU A 157 -13.58 5.51 0.55
N GLY A 158 -12.94 5.41 -0.63
CA GLY A 158 -12.73 6.52 -1.55
C GLY A 158 -11.77 7.59 -1.02
N VAL A 159 -10.70 7.21 -0.30
CA VAL A 159 -9.56 8.09 -0.01
C VAL A 159 -8.78 8.28 -1.31
N ASP A 160 -8.47 9.52 -1.66
CA ASP A 160 -7.88 9.89 -2.95
C ASP A 160 -6.40 9.51 -3.05
N ALA A 161 -5.67 9.63 -1.93
CA ALA A 161 -4.25 9.30 -1.87
C ALA A 161 -3.80 8.90 -0.47
N VAL A 162 -2.73 8.10 -0.40
CA VAL A 162 -2.05 7.70 0.82
C VAL A 162 -0.63 8.27 0.84
N LEU A 163 -0.26 8.94 1.90
CA LEU A 163 1.10 9.39 2.17
C LEU A 163 1.71 8.51 3.26
N VAL A 164 2.92 8.03 3.07
CA VAL A 164 3.63 7.27 4.09
C VAL A 164 4.87 8.03 4.54
N THR A 165 5.09 8.13 5.85
CA THR A 165 6.28 8.83 6.37
C THR A 165 7.56 8.03 6.13
N PRO A 166 8.76 8.63 6.27
CA PRO A 166 10.03 7.97 5.95
C PRO A 166 10.24 6.63 6.68
N GLN A 167 9.77 6.51 7.93
CA GLN A 167 9.94 5.32 8.77
C GLN A 167 8.79 4.32 8.65
N CYS A 168 7.76 4.65 7.87
CA CYS A 168 6.63 3.74 7.64
C CYS A 168 7.08 2.51 6.86
N ALA A 169 6.56 1.34 7.22
CA ALA A 169 6.76 0.10 6.48
C ALA A 169 6.39 0.26 5.00
N ASP A 170 7.06 -0.50 4.16
CA ASP A 170 6.90 -0.39 2.71
C ASP A 170 5.53 -0.93 2.25
N PRO A 171 4.70 -0.10 1.59
CA PRO A 171 3.43 -0.55 1.02
C PRO A 171 3.58 -1.64 -0.04
N LEU A 172 4.71 -1.68 -0.76
CA LEU A 172 4.99 -2.69 -1.77
C LEU A 172 5.65 -3.96 -1.20
N TYR A 173 5.93 -4.02 0.09
CA TYR A 173 6.39 -5.27 0.68
C TYR A 173 5.30 -6.35 0.57
N ARG A 174 5.69 -7.58 0.24
CA ARG A 174 4.79 -8.71 -0.06
C ARG A 174 3.61 -8.86 0.90
N ARG A 175 3.84 -8.67 2.22
CA ARG A 175 2.76 -8.78 3.23
C ARG A 175 1.74 -7.65 3.09
N SER A 176 2.17 -6.41 2.90
CA SER A 176 1.27 -5.26 2.68
C SER A 176 0.46 -5.45 1.40
N VAL A 177 1.10 -5.84 0.31
CA VAL A 177 0.46 -6.14 -0.98
C VAL A 177 -0.61 -7.23 -0.82
N ARG A 178 -0.29 -8.32 -0.11
CA ARG A 178 -1.21 -9.43 0.11
C ARG A 178 -2.39 -9.04 1.00
N VAL A 179 -2.16 -8.36 2.11
CA VAL A 179 -3.22 -7.93 3.04
C VAL A 179 -4.14 -6.91 2.39
N SER A 180 -3.59 -5.98 1.61
CA SER A 180 -4.39 -5.04 0.83
C SER A 180 -5.17 -5.73 -0.30
N MET A 181 -4.92 -7.00 -0.58
CA MET A 181 -5.46 -7.68 -1.78
C MET A 181 -5.10 -6.96 -3.08
N GLY A 182 -3.96 -6.25 -3.12
CA GLY A 182 -3.51 -5.46 -4.25
C GLY A 182 -4.18 -4.08 -4.41
N THR A 183 -4.98 -3.61 -3.43
CA THR A 183 -5.54 -2.25 -3.50
C THR A 183 -4.47 -1.17 -3.34
N VAL A 184 -3.29 -1.52 -2.84
CA VAL A 184 -2.10 -0.65 -2.85
C VAL A 184 -1.72 -0.15 -4.26
N PHE A 185 -2.15 -0.83 -5.30
CA PHE A 185 -1.96 -0.41 -6.70
C PHE A 185 -3.10 0.48 -7.22
N GLN A 186 -4.22 0.54 -6.51
CA GLN A 186 -5.43 1.26 -6.93
C GLN A 186 -5.52 2.66 -6.32
N VAL A 187 -4.93 2.86 -5.14
CA VAL A 187 -4.89 4.17 -4.47
C VAL A 187 -3.52 4.79 -4.72
N PRO A 188 -3.44 5.95 -5.38
CA PRO A 188 -2.18 6.66 -5.56
C PRO A 188 -1.50 6.94 -4.22
N TRP A 189 -0.18 6.80 -4.17
CA TRP A 189 0.56 7.04 -2.94
C TRP A 189 1.99 7.50 -3.21
N THR A 190 2.57 8.16 -2.21
CA THR A 190 4.00 8.48 -2.21
C THR A 190 4.58 8.43 -0.81
N ARG A 191 5.92 8.43 -0.72
CA ARG A 191 6.66 8.52 0.54
C ARG A 191 7.10 9.95 0.76
N LEU A 192 6.74 10.50 1.91
CA LEU A 192 7.20 11.82 2.37
C LEU A 192 8.69 11.79 2.72
N GLU A 193 9.37 12.89 2.53
CA GLU A 193 10.81 13.02 2.82
C GLU A 193 11.08 13.76 4.13
N SER A 194 10.22 14.71 4.50
CA SER A 194 10.46 15.67 5.58
C SER A 194 9.29 15.76 6.57
N TRP A 195 8.95 14.65 7.20
CA TRP A 195 7.88 14.63 8.19
C TRP A 195 8.38 15.00 9.59
N PRO A 196 7.66 15.88 10.38
CA PRO A 196 6.36 16.48 10.07
C PRO A 196 6.42 17.82 9.30
N GLY A 197 7.57 18.19 8.71
CA GLY A 197 7.70 19.43 7.94
C GLY A 197 6.69 19.53 6.77
N ASP A 198 6.35 18.41 6.16
CA ASP A 198 5.38 18.36 5.04
C ASP A 198 3.94 18.74 5.43
N ILE A 199 3.63 18.86 6.75
CA ILE A 199 2.31 19.36 7.22
C ILE A 199 2.05 20.77 6.69
N ALA A 200 3.04 21.66 6.76
CA ALA A 200 2.91 23.00 6.24
C ALA A 200 2.59 23.02 4.73
N THR A 201 3.24 22.14 3.97
CA THR A 201 2.96 21.97 2.53
C THR A 201 1.53 21.53 2.26
N LEU A 202 0.98 20.63 3.09
CA LEU A 202 -0.42 20.20 2.98
C LEU A 202 -1.38 21.35 3.30
N GLN A 203 -1.10 22.13 4.35
CA GLN A 203 -1.90 23.30 4.73
C GLN A 203 -1.86 24.38 3.66
N GLU A 204 -0.68 24.68 3.08
CA GLU A 204 -0.53 25.59 1.93
C GLU A 204 -1.29 25.11 0.69
N ALA A 205 -1.42 23.81 0.50
CA ALA A 205 -2.25 23.20 -0.53
C ALA A 205 -3.76 23.21 -0.21
N GLY A 206 -4.16 23.82 0.92
CA GLY A 206 -5.56 24.01 1.33
C GLY A 206 -6.16 22.81 2.09
N PHE A 207 -5.35 21.88 2.56
CA PHE A 207 -5.84 20.78 3.39
C PHE A 207 -6.00 21.22 4.85
N THR A 208 -7.15 20.90 5.44
CA THR A 208 -7.28 20.82 6.91
C THR A 208 -6.57 19.55 7.37
N VAL A 209 -5.57 19.69 8.22
CA VAL A 209 -4.78 18.55 8.73
C VAL A 209 -5.31 18.13 10.10
N ALA A 210 -5.75 16.88 10.23
CA ALA A 210 -6.33 16.30 11.43
C ALA A 210 -5.51 15.11 11.95
N SER A 211 -4.91 15.26 13.13
CA SER A 211 -4.19 14.20 13.83
C SER A 211 -5.14 13.33 14.65
N LEU A 212 -5.18 12.01 14.36
CA LEU A 212 -5.98 11.04 15.12
C LEU A 212 -5.23 10.64 16.38
N ALA A 213 -5.53 11.32 17.50
CA ALA A 213 -4.86 11.10 18.78
C ALA A 213 -5.78 11.45 19.96
N LEU A 214 -5.41 10.95 21.13
CA LEU A 214 -6.04 11.35 22.39
C LEU A 214 -5.25 12.51 22.99
N SER A 215 -5.92 13.64 23.22
CA SER A 215 -5.42 14.77 24.00
C SER A 215 -6.59 15.44 24.70
N ASP A 216 -6.30 16.27 25.70
CA ASP A 216 -7.34 17.01 26.45
C ASP A 216 -8.16 17.91 25.52
N ASP A 217 -7.53 18.45 24.47
CA ASP A 217 -8.14 19.35 23.49
C ASP A 217 -8.71 18.64 22.27
N SER A 218 -8.76 17.29 22.26
CA SER A 218 -9.26 16.58 21.09
C SER A 218 -10.75 16.71 20.87
N VAL A 219 -11.13 17.00 19.63
CA VAL A 219 -12.54 17.06 19.18
C VAL A 219 -13.01 15.64 18.87
N SER A 220 -14.29 15.34 19.12
CA SER A 220 -14.86 14.04 18.71
C SER A 220 -14.88 13.91 17.18
N LEU A 221 -14.75 12.70 16.67
CA LEU A 221 -14.80 12.45 15.23
C LEU A 221 -16.15 12.90 14.62
N ASP A 222 -17.24 12.76 15.37
CA ASP A 222 -18.57 13.16 14.91
C ASP A 222 -18.67 14.69 14.77
N ASP A 223 -18.23 15.44 15.80
CA ASP A 223 -18.21 16.92 15.75
C ASP A 223 -17.24 17.41 14.69
N PHE A 224 -16.06 16.78 14.56
CA PHE A 224 -15.10 17.14 13.54
C PHE A 224 -15.65 16.94 12.13
N ALA A 225 -16.27 15.82 11.83
CA ALA A 225 -16.86 15.54 10.53
C ALA A 225 -18.02 16.51 10.17
N ALA A 226 -18.63 17.13 11.17
CA ALA A 226 -19.70 18.13 11.00
C ALA A 226 -19.19 19.57 10.81
N LEU A 227 -17.88 19.81 10.91
CA LEU A 227 -17.31 21.16 10.78
C LEU A 227 -17.65 21.79 9.42
N PRO A 228 -18.08 23.07 9.38
CA PRO A 228 -18.36 23.78 8.12
C PRO A 228 -17.18 23.78 7.13
N ALA A 229 -15.95 23.83 7.64
CA ALA A 229 -14.73 23.81 6.81
C ALA A 229 -14.54 22.48 6.03
N LEU A 230 -15.19 21.40 6.46
CA LEU A 230 -15.14 20.10 5.80
C LEU A 230 -16.35 19.85 4.89
N GLN A 231 -17.26 20.82 4.79
CA GLN A 231 -18.43 20.75 3.94
C GLN A 231 -18.18 21.46 2.60
N GLY A 232 -18.83 20.98 1.56
CA GLY A 232 -18.77 21.60 0.23
C GLY A 232 -17.68 21.06 -0.70
N PRO A 233 -17.74 21.45 -1.97
CA PRO A 233 -16.97 20.84 -3.04
C PRO A 233 -15.45 21.12 -2.99
N ASP A 234 -15.04 22.20 -2.32
CA ASP A 234 -13.64 22.62 -2.23
C ASP A 234 -12.97 22.16 -0.92
N ALA A 235 -13.72 21.51 -0.03
CA ALA A 235 -13.19 21.00 1.22
C ALA A 235 -12.08 19.96 0.97
N ARG A 236 -10.95 20.12 1.70
CA ARG A 236 -9.79 19.22 1.62
C ARG A 236 -9.40 18.76 3.02
N LEU A 237 -9.19 17.48 3.17
CA LEU A 237 -8.85 16.85 4.46
C LEU A 237 -7.64 15.93 4.34
N ALA A 238 -6.65 16.14 5.20
CA ALA A 238 -5.55 15.22 5.44
C ALA A 238 -5.67 14.61 6.84
N MET A 239 -5.94 13.32 6.92
CA MET A 239 -6.06 12.56 8.17
C MET A 239 -4.69 11.95 8.50
N VAL A 240 -4.14 12.23 9.70
CA VAL A 240 -2.86 11.66 10.13
C VAL A 240 -3.12 10.54 11.14
N MET A 241 -2.62 9.35 10.84
CA MET A 241 -2.81 8.16 11.65
C MET A 241 -1.46 7.61 12.12
N GLY A 242 -1.31 7.46 13.42
CA GLY A 242 -0.08 7.02 14.07
C GLY A 242 0.05 5.51 14.25
N THR A 243 1.23 5.10 14.72
CA THR A 243 1.51 3.71 15.06
C THR A 243 0.77 3.28 16.32
N GLU A 244 0.60 1.97 16.48
CA GLU A 244 0.09 1.37 17.72
C GLU A 244 1.09 1.57 18.88
N GLY A 245 0.57 1.87 20.06
CA GLY A 245 1.35 2.11 21.27
C GLY A 245 1.77 3.57 21.42
N ASP A 246 2.76 4.04 20.67
CA ASP A 246 3.30 5.40 20.82
C ASP A 246 2.40 6.48 20.18
N GLY A 247 1.49 6.10 19.30
CA GLY A 247 0.58 7.02 18.60
C GLY A 247 1.32 7.96 17.64
N LEU A 248 0.87 9.21 17.60
CA LEU A 248 1.46 10.26 16.79
C LEU A 248 2.55 11.03 17.55
N GLY A 249 3.56 11.49 16.82
CA GLY A 249 4.59 12.35 17.38
C GLY A 249 4.03 13.68 17.92
N ARG A 250 4.56 14.16 19.05
CA ARG A 250 4.13 15.45 19.64
C ARG A 250 4.24 16.62 18.67
N ARG A 251 5.26 16.62 17.80
CA ARG A 251 5.45 17.67 16.78
C ARG A 251 4.37 17.59 15.70
N THR A 252 3.95 16.38 15.32
CA THR A 252 2.87 16.15 14.37
C THR A 252 1.56 16.70 14.92
N ILE A 253 1.22 16.36 16.16
CA ILE A 253 0.01 16.86 16.83
C ILE A 253 0.03 18.39 16.91
N ALA A 254 1.14 18.97 17.34
CA ALA A 254 1.27 20.41 17.50
C ALA A 254 1.23 21.21 16.18
N ALA A 255 1.59 20.58 15.05
CA ALA A 255 1.55 21.20 13.73
C ALA A 255 0.21 21.01 13.01
N SER A 256 -0.65 20.10 13.47
CA SER A 256 -1.97 19.84 12.87
C SER A 256 -2.99 20.91 13.27
N ASP A 257 -3.98 21.14 12.41
CA ASP A 257 -5.06 22.09 12.67
C ASP A 257 -6.03 21.57 13.74
N TYR A 258 -6.21 20.25 13.80
CA TYR A 258 -7.09 19.58 14.77
C TYR A 258 -6.44 18.32 15.31
N THR A 259 -6.72 18.05 16.59
CA THR A 259 -6.56 16.71 17.17
C THR A 259 -7.94 16.07 17.31
N VAL A 260 -8.12 14.90 16.74
CA VAL A 260 -9.42 14.24 16.64
C VAL A 260 -9.37 12.89 17.33
N LYS A 261 -10.37 12.60 18.14
CA LYS A 261 -10.54 11.29 18.81
C LYS A 261 -11.78 10.57 18.31
N ILE A 262 -11.67 9.25 18.20
CA ILE A 262 -12.83 8.36 18.06
C ILE A 262 -13.43 8.19 19.46
N PRO A 263 -14.69 8.58 19.71
CA PRO A 263 -15.34 8.29 20.99
C PRO A 263 -15.38 6.78 21.26
N MET A 264 -15.00 6.37 22.46
CA MET A 264 -14.94 4.95 22.84
C MET A 264 -15.55 4.75 24.21
N ASP A 265 -16.12 3.56 24.43
CA ASP A 265 -16.77 3.16 25.68
C ASP A 265 -15.88 2.23 26.51
N HIS A 266 -16.31 1.93 27.71
CA HIS A 266 -15.72 0.93 28.62
C HIS A 266 -14.26 1.15 28.99
N GLY A 267 -13.76 2.40 28.89
CA GLY A 267 -12.37 2.73 29.24
C GLY A 267 -11.36 2.22 28.19
N VAL A 268 -11.82 1.86 27.00
CA VAL A 268 -10.93 1.60 25.85
C VAL A 268 -10.41 2.92 25.33
N ASP A 269 -9.09 3.04 25.17
CA ASP A 269 -8.42 4.27 24.73
C ASP A 269 -7.93 4.23 23.28
N SER A 270 -7.85 3.05 22.68
CA SER A 270 -7.35 2.91 21.30
C SER A 270 -7.99 1.75 20.55
N LEU A 271 -8.04 1.87 19.22
CA LEU A 271 -8.33 0.79 18.29
C LEU A 271 -7.05 0.46 17.51
N ASN A 272 -6.95 -0.79 17.08
CA ASN A 272 -5.97 -1.12 16.03
C ASN A 272 -6.09 -0.12 14.88
N VAL A 273 -4.97 0.39 14.37
CA VAL A 273 -4.94 1.46 13.37
C VAL A 273 -5.70 1.13 12.09
N ALA A 274 -5.75 -0.15 11.70
CA ALA A 274 -6.54 -0.59 10.55
C ALA A 274 -8.05 -0.45 10.79
N ALA A 275 -8.53 -0.74 12.01
CA ALA A 275 -9.92 -0.52 12.40
C ALA A 275 -10.22 0.98 12.51
N ALA A 276 -9.35 1.74 13.19
CA ALA A 276 -9.46 3.19 13.30
C ALA A 276 -9.53 3.86 11.92
N SER A 277 -8.69 3.44 10.96
CA SER A 277 -8.70 3.99 9.61
C SER A 277 -10.06 3.79 8.91
N ALA A 278 -10.65 2.61 9.02
CA ALA A 278 -11.97 2.36 8.42
C ALA A 278 -13.06 3.25 9.03
N VAL A 279 -13.06 3.43 10.36
CA VAL A 279 -14.01 4.31 11.06
C VAL A 279 -13.86 5.75 10.61
N VAL A 280 -12.63 6.28 10.62
CA VAL A 280 -12.34 7.67 10.24
C VAL A 280 -12.67 7.93 8.77
N PHE A 281 -12.30 7.01 7.86
CA PHE A 281 -12.58 7.16 6.43
C PHE A 281 -14.09 7.12 6.15
N TRP A 282 -14.82 6.29 6.88
CA TRP A 282 -16.28 6.26 6.76
C TRP A 282 -16.93 7.54 7.29
N ALA A 283 -16.53 8.02 8.46
CA ALA A 283 -17.09 9.25 9.05
C ALA A 283 -16.84 10.47 8.18
N THR A 284 -15.67 10.54 7.52
CA THR A 284 -15.26 11.68 6.67
C THR A 284 -15.60 11.51 5.19
N ARG A 285 -16.38 10.49 4.79
CA ARG A 285 -16.67 10.21 3.37
C ARG A 285 -17.41 11.32 2.63
N GLY A 286 -18.08 12.22 3.37
CA GLY A 286 -18.77 13.38 2.80
C GLY A 286 -17.88 14.55 2.42
N VAL A 287 -16.61 14.57 2.84
CA VAL A 287 -15.68 15.66 2.55
C VAL A 287 -15.42 15.73 1.04
N GLY A 288 -15.68 16.90 0.44
CA GLY A 288 -15.43 17.14 -0.98
C GLY A 288 -16.37 16.42 -1.96
N THR A 289 -17.51 15.89 -1.52
CA THR A 289 -18.39 15.06 -2.38
C THR A 289 -19.60 15.78 -2.96
N GLN A 290 -19.79 17.10 -2.75
CA GLN A 290 -20.90 17.84 -3.36
C GLN A 290 -20.42 18.94 -4.28
#